data_be3ce288152eb705482da0b16cdca8af
#
_entry.id   be3ce288152eb705482da0b16cdca8af
#
_cell.length_a   1.000
_cell.length_b   1.000
_cell.length_c   1.000
_cell.angle_alpha   90.00
_cell.angle_beta   90.00
_cell.angle_gamma   90.00
#
_symmetry.space_group_name_H-M   'P 1'
#
loop_
_entity.id
_entity.type
_entity.pdbx_description
1 polymer ?
#
loop_
_entity_poly.entity_id
_entity_poly.type
_entity_poly.pdbx_seq_one_letter_code
_entity_poly.pdbx_strand_id
1 'polypeptide(L)'
;FKLAEKGSFSSSFIKFDKALKDTIEMASAAYKNDEGIVGVPTGLRDLDDRLGGLHKSDLIIIAGRPGMGKTALATNIAFNAAQKLQESGNKSSIAFFSLEMSSEQLSTRILAEQSRIKSNDIRRGKISDEQFDKFIETSKNISELPLYIDETPAVSYTHLTLPTKRSV
;
A
#
# COMPACT_ATOMS: atom_id res chain seq x y z
N PHE A 1 17.23 -21.05 14.69
CA PHE A 1 18.33 -20.16 15.13
C PHE A 1 19.43 -19.98 14.07
N LYS A 2 19.07 -19.80 12.77
CA LYS A 2 20.05 -19.52 11.70
C LYS A 2 19.57 -18.53 10.64
N LEU A 3 18.58 -17.71 10.93
CA LEU A 3 18.01 -16.72 9.98
C LEU A 3 18.33 -15.26 10.32
N ALA A 4 19.04 -14.98 11.41
CA ALA A 4 19.38 -13.63 11.85
C ALA A 4 20.74 -13.11 11.39
N GLU A 5 21.52 -13.89 10.65
CA GLU A 5 22.91 -13.52 10.28
C GLU A 5 23.12 -13.16 8.80
N LYS A 6 22.08 -12.95 8.00
CA LYS A 6 22.24 -12.51 6.60
C LYS A 6 21.79 -11.08 6.33
N GLY A 7 21.77 -10.24 7.32
CA GLY A 7 21.68 -8.79 7.17
C GLY A 7 23.05 -8.15 7.15
N SER A 8 23.93 -8.55 6.26
CA SER A 8 25.12 -7.74 5.99
C SER A 8 24.66 -6.48 5.29
N PHE A 9 24.44 -5.41 6.05
CA PHE A 9 24.47 -4.05 5.53
C PHE A 9 25.88 -3.82 4.96
N SER A 10 26.14 -4.32 3.76
CA SER A 10 27.24 -3.81 2.98
C SER A 10 26.80 -2.41 2.55
N SER A 11 27.09 -1.41 3.37
CA SER A 11 27.08 -0.02 2.95
C SER A 11 28.18 0.12 1.91
N SER A 12 27.89 -0.25 0.66
CA SER A 12 28.80 0.02 -0.43
C SER A 12 28.72 1.52 -0.70
N PHE A 13 29.80 2.23 -0.38
CA PHE A 13 29.93 3.64 -0.76
C PHE A 13 29.78 3.74 -2.27
N ILE A 14 28.78 4.52 -2.71
CA ILE A 14 28.54 4.78 -4.13
C ILE A 14 29.34 6.03 -4.49
N LYS A 15 30.12 5.98 -5.57
CA LYS A 15 30.80 7.16 -6.07
C LYS A 15 29.79 8.21 -6.52
N PHE A 16 30.09 9.46 -6.25
CA PHE A 16 29.18 10.59 -6.57
C PHE A 16 28.86 10.69 -8.06
N ASP A 17 29.82 10.35 -8.95
CA ASP A 17 29.60 10.31 -10.39
C ASP A 17 28.50 9.32 -10.80
N LYS A 18 28.42 8.17 -10.15
CA LYS A 18 27.36 7.19 -10.37
C LYS A 18 26.01 7.71 -9.88
N ALA A 19 25.98 8.26 -8.66
CA ALA A 19 24.77 8.86 -8.11
C ALA A 19 24.24 10.00 -9.00
N LEU A 20 25.14 10.80 -9.58
CA LEU A 20 24.79 11.87 -10.49
C LEU A 20 24.17 11.35 -11.80
N LYS A 21 24.72 10.28 -12.37
CA LYS A 21 24.15 9.64 -13.57
C LYS A 21 22.76 9.10 -13.30
N ASP A 22 22.57 8.38 -12.20
CA ASP A 22 21.28 7.83 -11.80
C ASP A 22 20.23 8.96 -11.63
N THR A 23 20.66 10.11 -11.07
CA THR A 23 19.81 11.30 -10.91
C THR A 23 19.42 11.91 -12.26
N ILE A 24 20.37 12.01 -13.21
CA ILE A 24 20.10 12.57 -14.55
C ILE A 24 19.18 11.63 -15.33
N GLU A 25 19.34 10.32 -15.22
CA GLU A 25 18.44 9.34 -15.85
C GLU A 25 17.03 9.46 -15.30
N MET A 26 16.89 9.58 -13.97
CA MET A 26 15.60 9.79 -13.33
C MET A 26 14.94 11.12 -13.78
N ALA A 27 15.67 12.20 -13.81
CA ALA A 27 15.18 13.49 -14.26
C ALA A 27 14.80 13.48 -15.76
N SER A 28 15.57 12.77 -16.59
CA SER A 28 15.27 12.61 -18.02
C SER A 28 14.01 11.77 -18.25
N ALA A 29 13.80 10.72 -17.44
CA ALA A 29 12.59 9.92 -17.48
C ALA A 29 11.36 10.75 -17.07
N ALA A 30 11.51 11.57 -16.01
CA ALA A 30 10.47 12.51 -15.57
C ALA A 30 10.10 13.53 -16.65
N TYR A 31 11.11 14.10 -17.30
CA TYR A 31 10.91 15.10 -18.36
C TYR A 31 10.19 14.55 -19.59
N LYS A 32 10.37 13.29 -19.90
CA LYS A 32 9.72 12.61 -21.04
C LYS A 32 8.31 12.11 -20.72
N ASN A 33 7.92 12.15 -19.46
CA ASN A 33 6.62 11.67 -19.02
C ASN A 33 5.64 12.84 -19.00
N ASP A 34 4.76 12.91 -20.01
CA ASP A 34 3.78 14.00 -20.16
C ASP A 34 2.75 14.04 -18.99
N GLU A 35 2.59 12.96 -18.26
CA GLU A 35 1.68 12.88 -17.10
C GLU A 35 2.27 13.49 -15.81
N GLY A 36 3.57 13.82 -15.79
CA GLY A 36 4.24 14.45 -14.65
C GLY A 36 4.40 13.55 -13.41
N ILE A 37 3.93 12.30 -13.47
CA ILE A 37 3.97 11.35 -12.37
C ILE A 37 5.08 10.33 -12.65
N VAL A 38 6.16 10.38 -11.87
CA VAL A 38 7.31 9.47 -12.02
C VAL A 38 7.21 8.28 -11.09
N GLY A 39 6.61 8.49 -9.92
CA GLY A 39 6.36 7.44 -8.93
C GLY A 39 5.11 6.62 -9.23
N VAL A 40 4.74 5.74 -8.30
CA VAL A 40 3.49 5.00 -8.37
C VAL A 40 2.34 5.95 -8.01
N PRO A 41 1.32 6.14 -8.88
CA PRO A 41 0.21 7.04 -8.60
C PRO A 41 -0.59 6.59 -7.39
N THR A 42 -1.03 7.55 -6.58
CA THR A 42 -1.97 7.30 -5.47
C THR A 42 -3.41 7.19 -5.94
N GLY A 43 -3.70 7.65 -7.15
CA GLY A 43 -5.04 7.79 -7.70
C GLY A 43 -5.80 9.00 -7.18
N LEU A 44 -5.14 9.88 -6.42
CA LEU A 44 -5.69 11.13 -5.91
C LEU A 44 -4.95 12.28 -6.59
N ARG A 45 -5.61 12.93 -7.56
CA ARG A 45 -5.00 13.96 -8.43
C ARG A 45 -4.18 14.99 -7.65
N ASP A 46 -4.80 15.68 -6.69
CA ASP A 46 -4.13 16.76 -5.95
C ASP A 46 -2.94 16.25 -5.12
N LEU A 47 -2.94 14.98 -4.74
CA LEU A 47 -1.84 14.36 -4.02
C LEU A 47 -0.73 13.97 -5.00
N ASP A 48 -1.09 13.40 -6.12
CA ASP A 48 -0.16 13.01 -7.18
C ASP A 48 0.52 14.23 -7.81
N ASP A 49 -0.21 15.33 -8.02
CA ASP A 49 0.35 16.60 -8.51
C ASP A 49 1.39 17.19 -7.54
N ARG A 50 1.22 16.96 -6.23
CA ARG A 50 2.15 17.48 -5.21
C ARG A 50 3.34 16.57 -4.96
N LEU A 51 3.14 15.25 -5.01
CA LEU A 51 4.18 14.26 -4.69
C LEU A 51 4.93 13.77 -5.94
N GLY A 52 4.36 13.91 -7.14
CA GLY A 52 4.86 13.23 -8.34
C GLY A 52 4.66 11.71 -8.29
N GLY A 53 3.71 11.24 -7.47
CA GLY A 53 3.51 9.83 -7.13
C GLY A 53 4.33 9.36 -5.94
N LEU A 54 4.23 8.07 -5.61
CA LEU A 54 4.98 7.44 -4.53
C LEU A 54 6.34 6.96 -5.05
N HIS A 55 7.42 7.49 -4.51
CA HIS A 55 8.78 7.14 -4.93
C HIS A 55 9.40 6.06 -4.06
N LYS A 56 10.39 5.36 -4.61
CA LYS A 56 11.16 4.36 -3.86
C LYS A 56 11.91 5.03 -2.71
N SER A 57 11.94 4.37 -1.57
CA SER A 57 12.61 4.82 -0.34
C SER A 57 11.96 6.00 0.38
N ASP A 58 10.81 6.50 -0.08
CA ASP A 58 10.07 7.53 0.63
C ASP A 58 9.32 6.95 1.84
N LEU A 59 9.22 7.75 2.88
CA LEU A 59 8.37 7.52 4.03
C LEU A 59 7.28 8.59 4.06
N ILE A 60 6.04 8.20 3.81
CA ILE A 60 4.88 9.10 3.85
C ILE A 60 4.05 8.79 5.09
N ILE A 61 3.83 9.78 5.92
CA ILE A 61 3.09 9.65 7.19
C ILE A 61 1.71 10.29 7.04
N ILE A 62 0.65 9.49 7.26
CA ILE A 62 -0.74 9.94 7.30
C ILE A 62 -1.17 10.02 8.77
N ALA A 63 -1.43 11.23 9.26
CA ALA A 63 -1.87 11.46 10.63
C ALA A 63 -3.26 12.11 10.67
N GLY A 64 -3.99 11.83 11.74
CA GLY A 64 -5.33 12.41 11.96
C GLY A 64 -5.97 11.82 13.21
N ARG A 65 -7.03 12.46 13.70
CA ARG A 65 -7.79 12.00 14.88
C ARG A 65 -8.47 10.64 14.58
N PRO A 66 -8.79 9.85 15.59
CA PRO A 66 -9.60 8.63 15.42
C PRO A 66 -10.89 8.93 14.63
N GLY A 67 -11.32 8.01 13.77
CA GLY A 67 -12.53 8.16 12.97
C GLY A 67 -12.43 9.09 11.74
N MET A 68 -11.30 9.76 11.50
CA MET A 68 -11.11 10.70 10.38
C MET A 68 -10.80 10.01 9.02
N GLY A 69 -10.89 8.70 8.94
CA GLY A 69 -10.76 7.98 7.68
C GLY A 69 -9.33 7.66 7.22
N LYS A 70 -8.33 7.72 8.11
CA LYS A 70 -6.92 7.39 7.77
C LYS A 70 -6.79 6.03 7.06
N THR A 71 -7.38 4.98 7.65
CA THR A 71 -7.35 3.63 7.07
C THR A 71 -8.09 3.56 5.73
N ALA A 72 -9.21 4.29 5.58
CA ALA A 72 -9.91 4.37 4.30
C ALA A 72 -9.02 4.99 3.22
N LEU A 73 -8.37 6.12 3.53
CA LEU A 73 -7.46 6.78 2.62
C LEU A 73 -6.29 5.86 2.24
N ALA A 74 -5.64 5.23 3.23
CA ALA A 74 -4.53 4.31 2.98
C ALA A 74 -4.95 3.10 2.13
N THR A 75 -6.15 2.55 2.37
CA THR A 75 -6.71 1.44 1.59
C THR A 75 -6.96 1.85 0.14
N ASN A 76 -7.51 3.05 -0.08
CA ASN A 76 -7.76 3.56 -1.43
C ASN A 76 -6.46 3.82 -2.18
N ILE A 77 -5.46 4.41 -1.53
CA ILE A 77 -4.13 4.59 -2.14
C ILE A 77 -3.53 3.24 -2.52
N ALA A 78 -3.56 2.26 -1.63
CA ALA A 78 -3.02 0.92 -1.91
C ALA A 78 -3.75 0.23 -3.07
N PHE A 79 -5.08 0.33 -3.12
CA PHE A 79 -5.90 -0.22 -4.20
C PHE A 79 -5.61 0.46 -5.54
N ASN A 80 -5.65 1.79 -5.58
CA ASN A 80 -5.37 2.55 -6.80
C ASN A 80 -3.95 2.29 -7.33
N ALA A 81 -2.97 2.26 -6.42
CA ALA A 81 -1.59 1.93 -6.78
C ALA A 81 -1.47 0.51 -7.38
N ALA A 82 -2.15 -0.49 -6.77
CA ALA A 82 -2.15 -1.86 -7.29
C ALA A 82 -2.80 -1.94 -8.68
N GLN A 83 -3.92 -1.22 -8.88
CA GLN A 83 -4.59 -1.14 -10.17
C GLN A 83 -3.68 -0.53 -11.24
N LYS A 84 -3.00 0.55 -10.94
CA LYS A 84 -2.07 1.21 -11.86
C LYS A 84 -0.85 0.35 -12.20
N LEU A 85 -0.32 -0.40 -11.23
CA LEU A 85 0.74 -1.36 -11.49
C LEU A 85 0.29 -2.48 -12.44
N GLN A 86 -0.92 -2.98 -12.28
CA GLN A 86 -1.50 -3.98 -13.18
C GLN A 86 -1.70 -3.42 -14.59
N GLU A 87 -2.32 -2.24 -14.72
CA GLU A 87 -2.55 -1.56 -16.00
C GLU A 87 -1.25 -1.30 -16.77
N SER A 88 -0.18 -0.94 -16.07
CA SER A 88 1.14 -0.69 -16.67
C SER A 88 1.95 -1.96 -16.99
N GLY A 89 1.43 -3.14 -16.64
CA GLY A 89 2.16 -4.40 -16.78
C GLY A 89 3.40 -4.51 -15.87
N ASN A 90 3.49 -3.68 -14.86
CA ASN A 90 4.58 -3.69 -13.89
C ASN A 90 4.45 -4.92 -12.97
N LYS A 91 5.54 -5.66 -12.79
CA LYS A 91 5.57 -6.86 -11.94
C LYS A 91 5.70 -6.57 -10.44
N SER A 92 5.70 -5.31 -10.05
CA SER A 92 5.73 -4.92 -8.64
C SER A 92 4.39 -5.20 -7.96
N SER A 93 4.40 -5.29 -6.64
CA SER A 93 3.22 -5.54 -5.82
C SER A 93 3.13 -4.54 -4.68
N ILE A 94 1.92 -4.38 -4.17
CA ILE A 94 1.63 -3.58 -2.98
C ILE A 94 1.44 -4.53 -1.80
N ALA A 95 2.13 -4.28 -0.71
CA ALA A 95 1.92 -4.96 0.56
C ALA A 95 1.24 -4.02 1.56
N PHE A 96 0.12 -4.45 2.10
CA PHE A 96 -0.65 -3.71 3.10
C PHE A 96 -0.62 -4.46 4.44
N PHE A 97 0.09 -3.89 5.41
CA PHE A 97 0.18 -4.45 6.77
C PHE A 97 -0.89 -3.80 7.64
N SER A 98 -1.83 -4.61 8.13
CA SER A 98 -2.95 -4.15 8.96
C SER A 98 -2.83 -4.67 10.38
N LEU A 99 -2.70 -3.76 11.34
CA LEU A 99 -2.65 -4.10 12.77
C LEU A 99 -4.00 -3.94 13.48
N GLU A 100 -4.97 -3.32 12.82
CA GLU A 100 -6.25 -2.91 13.43
C GLU A 100 -7.44 -3.63 12.77
N MET A 101 -7.38 -3.90 11.47
CA MET A 101 -8.47 -4.49 10.70
C MET A 101 -8.05 -5.82 10.10
N SER A 102 -8.97 -6.79 10.08
CA SER A 102 -8.74 -8.06 9.38
C SER A 102 -8.73 -7.88 7.85
N SER A 103 -8.12 -8.83 7.15
CA SER A 103 -8.11 -8.92 5.69
C SER A 103 -9.52 -8.93 5.11
N GLU A 104 -10.45 -9.62 5.75
CA GLU A 104 -11.87 -9.65 5.35
C GLU A 104 -12.54 -8.28 5.45
N GLN A 105 -12.25 -7.51 6.51
CA GLN A 105 -12.81 -6.17 6.68
C GLN A 105 -12.27 -5.20 5.62
N LEU A 106 -10.97 -5.29 5.30
CA LEU A 106 -10.35 -4.48 4.27
C LEU A 106 -10.88 -4.85 2.88
N SER A 107 -10.97 -6.15 2.56
CA SER A 107 -11.52 -6.64 1.30
C SER A 107 -12.98 -6.24 1.13
N THR A 108 -13.80 -6.34 2.20
CA THR A 108 -15.20 -5.90 2.18
C THR A 108 -15.30 -4.40 1.91
N ARG A 109 -14.39 -3.59 2.46
CA ARG A 109 -14.36 -2.15 2.19
C ARG A 109 -14.04 -1.85 0.74
N ILE A 110 -13.01 -2.48 0.19
CA ILE A 110 -12.62 -2.31 -1.22
C ILE A 110 -13.77 -2.73 -2.13
N LEU A 111 -14.35 -3.91 -1.91
CA LEU A 111 -15.47 -4.40 -2.72
C LEU A 111 -16.70 -3.50 -2.62
N ALA A 112 -17.03 -3.02 -1.42
CA ALA A 112 -18.15 -2.10 -1.21
C ALA A 112 -17.97 -0.80 -2.01
N GLU A 113 -16.77 -0.26 -2.01
CA GLU A 113 -16.43 0.96 -2.74
C GLU A 113 -16.49 0.73 -4.25
N GLN A 114 -15.87 -0.33 -4.76
CA GLN A 114 -15.83 -0.64 -6.19
C GLN A 114 -17.18 -1.03 -6.75
N SER A 115 -17.99 -1.80 -6.00
CA SER A 115 -19.36 -2.17 -6.39
C SER A 115 -20.37 -1.05 -6.18
N ARG A 116 -20.01 0.00 -5.42
CA ARG A 116 -20.90 1.08 -4.96
C ARG A 116 -22.06 0.59 -4.11
N ILE A 117 -21.84 -0.47 -3.34
CA ILE A 117 -22.80 -1.04 -2.40
C ILE A 117 -22.32 -0.70 -0.99
N LYS A 118 -23.23 -0.24 -0.12
CA LYS A 118 -22.84 0.11 1.25
C LYS A 118 -22.33 -1.11 2.01
N SER A 119 -21.16 -1.02 2.59
CA SER A 119 -20.53 -2.12 3.36
C SER A 119 -21.43 -2.63 4.50
N ASN A 120 -22.26 -1.77 5.08
CA ASN A 120 -23.22 -2.15 6.11
C ASN A 120 -24.34 -3.05 5.57
N ASP A 121 -24.79 -2.81 4.33
CA ASP A 121 -25.84 -3.60 3.68
C ASP A 121 -25.29 -4.97 3.29
N ILE A 122 -24.04 -5.03 2.81
CA ILE A 122 -23.32 -6.28 2.55
C ILE A 122 -23.23 -7.11 3.83
N ARG A 123 -22.77 -6.52 4.94
CA ARG A 123 -22.60 -7.22 6.22
C ARG A 123 -23.90 -7.71 6.83
N ARG A 124 -25.03 -7.07 6.53
CA ARG A 124 -26.37 -7.43 7.01
C ARG A 124 -27.11 -8.35 6.06
N GLY A 125 -26.55 -8.66 4.88
CA GLY A 125 -27.25 -9.42 3.85
C GLY A 125 -28.46 -8.68 3.26
N LYS A 126 -28.50 -7.34 3.35
CA LYS A 126 -29.58 -6.49 2.83
C LYS A 126 -29.21 -5.93 1.46
N ILE A 127 -28.91 -6.81 0.54
CA ILE A 127 -28.57 -6.50 -0.84
C ILE A 127 -29.56 -7.23 -1.76
N SER A 128 -29.91 -6.62 -2.90
CA SER A 128 -30.72 -7.28 -3.93
C SER A 128 -29.89 -8.30 -4.72
N ASP A 129 -30.56 -9.20 -5.44
CA ASP A 129 -29.90 -10.17 -6.30
C ASP A 129 -29.01 -9.47 -7.35
N GLU A 130 -29.48 -8.39 -7.96
CA GLU A 130 -28.68 -7.58 -8.89
C GLU A 130 -27.43 -6.98 -8.24
N GLN A 131 -27.56 -6.52 -6.99
CA GLN A 131 -26.40 -6.01 -6.25
C GLN A 131 -25.43 -7.11 -5.91
N PHE A 132 -25.91 -8.29 -5.59
CA PHE A 132 -25.08 -9.46 -5.33
C PHE A 132 -24.32 -9.90 -6.58
N ASP A 133 -24.99 -9.98 -7.72
CA ASP A 133 -24.34 -10.30 -9.01
C ASP A 133 -23.24 -9.29 -9.34
N LYS A 134 -23.53 -8.01 -9.19
CA LYS A 134 -22.54 -6.94 -9.37
C LYS A 134 -21.37 -7.07 -8.40
N PHE A 135 -21.62 -7.43 -7.14
CA PHE A 135 -20.59 -7.66 -6.14
C PHE A 135 -19.66 -8.80 -6.54
N ILE A 136 -20.21 -9.92 -7.04
CA ILE A 136 -19.43 -11.06 -7.53
C ILE A 136 -18.63 -10.70 -8.78
N GLU A 137 -19.23 -9.98 -9.73
CA GLU A 137 -18.53 -9.51 -10.93
C GLU A 137 -17.35 -8.60 -10.56
N THR A 138 -17.58 -7.63 -9.67
CA THR A 138 -16.54 -6.74 -9.17
C THR A 138 -15.41 -7.53 -8.50
N SER A 139 -15.75 -8.53 -7.69
CA SER A 139 -14.77 -9.39 -7.01
C SER A 139 -13.86 -10.11 -7.99
N LYS A 140 -14.41 -10.63 -9.11
CA LYS A 140 -13.63 -11.28 -10.16
C LYS A 140 -12.67 -10.29 -10.83
N ASN A 141 -13.12 -9.08 -11.11
CA ASN A 141 -12.32 -8.07 -11.80
C ASN A 141 -11.12 -7.59 -10.97
N ILE A 142 -11.24 -7.59 -9.64
CA ILE A 142 -10.16 -7.13 -8.75
C ILE A 142 -9.35 -8.26 -8.12
N SER A 143 -9.72 -9.52 -8.35
CA SER A 143 -9.06 -10.68 -7.72
C SER A 143 -7.59 -10.85 -8.14
N GLU A 144 -7.22 -10.35 -9.32
CA GLU A 144 -5.86 -10.48 -9.88
C GLU A 144 -4.96 -9.28 -9.58
N LEU A 145 -5.45 -8.30 -8.80
CA LEU A 145 -4.63 -7.15 -8.42
C LEU A 145 -3.41 -7.57 -7.58
N PRO A 146 -2.23 -7.00 -7.84
CA PRO A 146 -1.02 -7.31 -7.09
C PRO A 146 -1.01 -6.64 -5.71
N LEU A 147 -2.09 -6.83 -4.93
CA LEU A 147 -2.29 -6.30 -3.58
C LEU A 147 -2.30 -7.44 -2.56
N TYR A 148 -1.35 -7.42 -1.65
CA TYR A 148 -1.19 -8.41 -0.59
C TYR A 148 -1.53 -7.77 0.75
N ILE A 149 -2.35 -8.43 1.56
CA ILE A 149 -2.74 -7.96 2.89
C ILE A 149 -2.15 -8.92 3.93
N ASP A 150 -1.40 -8.37 4.88
CA ASP A 150 -0.89 -9.09 6.04
C ASP A 150 -1.56 -8.53 7.30
N GLU A 151 -2.29 -9.38 8.01
CA GLU A 151 -2.96 -9.08 9.27
C GLU A 151 -2.24 -9.68 10.48
N THR A 152 -1.04 -10.24 10.27
CA THR A 152 -0.27 -10.81 11.35
C THR A 152 0.03 -9.71 12.36
N PRO A 153 -0.40 -9.84 13.63
CA PRO A 153 -0.08 -8.85 14.65
C PRO A 153 1.43 -8.75 14.75
N ALA A 154 1.97 -7.61 14.29
CA ALA A 154 3.39 -7.40 14.21
C ALA A 154 4.00 -7.66 15.60
N VAL A 155 4.88 -8.63 15.64
CA VAL A 155 5.84 -8.89 16.71
C VAL A 155 5.23 -8.72 18.11
N SER A 156 4.97 -9.82 18.78
CA SER A 156 4.74 -9.84 20.21
C SER A 156 5.74 -8.85 20.86
N TYR A 157 5.25 -7.82 21.51
CA TYR A 157 6.06 -6.86 22.29
C TYR A 157 7.01 -7.54 23.29
N THR A 158 6.82 -8.82 23.52
CA THR A 158 7.69 -9.67 24.35
C THR A 158 9.11 -9.79 23.81
N HIS A 159 9.33 -9.55 22.51
CA HIS A 159 10.68 -9.53 21.92
C HIS A 159 11.31 -8.14 21.86
N LEU A 160 10.54 -7.08 22.14
CA LEU A 160 11.03 -5.69 22.19
C LEU A 160 11.27 -5.18 23.62
N THR A 161 10.85 -5.90 24.64
CA THR A 161 11.25 -5.59 26.00
C THR A 161 12.68 -6.09 26.21
N LEU A 162 13.63 -5.17 26.16
CA LEU A 162 14.96 -5.39 26.71
C LEU A 162 14.79 -5.92 28.13
N PRO A 163 15.47 -7.02 28.49
CA PRO A 163 15.45 -7.51 29.86
C PRO A 163 16.01 -6.42 30.77
N THR A 164 15.13 -5.69 31.43
CA THR A 164 15.53 -4.80 32.53
C THR A 164 16.11 -5.69 33.63
N LYS A 165 17.43 -5.77 33.70
CA LYS A 165 18.09 -6.32 34.87
C LYS A 165 17.66 -5.48 36.08
N ARG A 166 16.76 -5.99 36.88
CA ARG A 166 16.61 -5.52 38.26
C ARG A 166 17.89 -5.92 38.98
N SER A 167 18.74 -4.95 39.23
CA SER A 167 19.78 -5.07 40.27
C SER A 167 19.05 -5.05 41.59
N VAL A 168 19.18 -6.11 42.37
CA VAL A 168 18.90 -6.14 43.77
C VAL A 168 20.13 -5.66 44.49
#